data_ae2e85bf42984dd136dbdaa9f5c72238
#
_entry.id   ae2e85bf42984dd136dbdaa9f5c72238
#
_cell.length_a   1.000
_cell.length_b   1.000
_cell.length_c   1.000
_cell.angle_alpha   90.00
_cell.angle_beta   90.00
_cell.angle_gamma   90.00
#
_symmetry.space_group_name_H-M   'P 1'
#
loop_
_entity.id
_entity.type
_entity.pdbx_description
1 polymer ?
#
loop_
_entity_poly.entity_id
_entity_poly.type
_entity_poly.pdbx_seq_one_letter_code
_entity_poly.pdbx_strand_id
1 'polypeptide(L)'
;MEEKKIFYKVTEIMPVESGTSLATGREWKSREFVAEEIAEVQYPNQVLLRLSGDNVKLIDGVNVGDTVDLGFNSRVRSYQTRDGRMMHSQENNCWKITKK
;
A
#
# COMPACT_ATOMS: atom_id res chain seq x y z
N MET A 1 -15.23 -14.94 -20.15
CA MET A 1 -15.33 -14.80 -18.70
C MET A 1 -14.95 -13.36 -18.32
N GLU A 2 -15.90 -12.63 -17.79
CA GLU A 2 -15.65 -11.26 -17.39
C GLU A 2 -14.89 -11.22 -16.06
N GLU A 3 -13.77 -10.50 -16.04
CA GLU A 3 -13.08 -10.25 -14.81
C GLU A 3 -13.86 -9.22 -14.00
N LYS A 4 -14.19 -9.56 -12.77
CA LYS A 4 -14.80 -8.60 -11.87
C LYS A 4 -13.71 -7.66 -11.37
N LYS A 5 -13.83 -6.40 -11.71
CA LYS A 5 -12.95 -5.38 -11.23
C LYS A 5 -13.30 -5.03 -9.79
N ILE A 6 -12.32 -5.08 -8.91
CA ILE A 6 -12.51 -4.77 -7.50
C ILE A 6 -12.17 -3.31 -7.27
N PHE A 7 -13.08 -2.58 -6.66
CA PHE A 7 -12.86 -1.21 -6.24
C PHE A 7 -12.62 -1.17 -4.74
N TYR A 8 -11.93 -0.15 -4.30
CA TYR A 8 -11.54 0.01 -2.91
C TYR A 8 -11.97 1.38 -2.40
N LYS A 9 -12.31 1.42 -1.12
CA LYS A 9 -12.57 2.67 -0.41
C LYS A 9 -11.37 2.97 0.47
N VAL A 10 -10.81 4.15 0.32
CA VAL A 10 -9.68 4.58 1.17
C VAL A 10 -10.22 4.88 2.56
N THR A 11 -9.70 4.19 3.57
CA THR A 11 -10.18 4.33 4.95
C THR A 11 -9.21 5.08 5.84
N GLU A 12 -7.91 5.07 5.50
CA GLU A 12 -6.90 5.77 6.28
C GLU A 12 -5.72 6.14 5.38
N ILE A 13 -5.19 7.34 5.55
CA ILE A 13 -3.99 7.79 4.84
C ILE A 13 -3.00 8.25 5.91
N MET A 14 -1.84 7.58 5.97
CA MET A 14 -0.78 7.92 6.91
C MET A 14 0.09 9.06 6.39
N PRO A 15 0.84 9.75 7.27
CA PRO A 15 1.76 10.80 6.84
C PRO A 15 2.90 10.27 5.99
N VAL A 16 3.48 11.14 5.17
CA VAL A 16 4.68 10.80 4.39
C VAL A 16 5.84 10.62 5.36
N GLU A 17 6.56 9.52 5.20
CA GLU A 17 7.83 9.29 5.90
C GLU A 17 8.97 9.50 4.92
N SER A 18 10.04 10.11 5.38
CA SER A 18 11.20 10.37 4.55
C SER A 18 12.48 10.26 5.36
N GLY A 19 13.59 10.03 4.68
CA GLY A 19 14.88 9.95 5.32
C GLY A 19 15.98 9.91 4.29
N THR A 20 17.21 9.75 4.77
CA THR A 20 18.39 9.63 3.92
C THR A 20 19.07 8.30 4.22
N SER A 21 19.34 7.53 3.17
CA SER A 21 20.05 6.27 3.30
C SER A 21 21.50 6.53 3.73
N LEU A 22 21.92 5.93 4.83
CA LEU A 22 23.32 6.06 5.31
C LEU A 22 24.31 5.36 4.36
N ALA A 23 23.85 4.35 3.64
CA ALA A 23 24.72 3.59 2.73
C ALA A 23 24.96 4.30 1.41
N THR A 24 23.96 5.01 0.88
CA THR A 24 24.04 5.62 -0.46
C THR A 24 23.95 7.14 -0.46
N GLY A 25 23.56 7.75 0.68
CA GLY A 25 23.31 9.19 0.76
C GLY A 25 22.09 9.65 0.02
N ARG A 26 21.30 8.74 -0.54
CA ARG A 26 20.09 9.09 -1.28
C ARG A 26 18.91 9.33 -0.35
N GLU A 27 18.13 10.33 -0.70
CA GLU A 27 16.87 10.58 0.00
C GLU A 27 15.83 9.56 -0.45
N TRP A 28 15.03 9.09 0.51
CA TRP A 28 13.91 8.22 0.24
C TRP A 28 12.65 8.79 0.88
N LYS A 29 11.50 8.44 0.31
CA LYS A 29 10.22 8.78 0.90
C LYS A 29 9.24 7.64 0.66
N SER A 30 8.31 7.48 1.58
CA SER A 30 7.25 6.49 1.48
C SER A 30 6.01 6.99 2.19
N ARG A 31 4.89 6.43 1.82
CA ARG A 31 3.61 6.72 2.45
C ARG A 31 2.75 5.48 2.40
N GLU A 32 2.04 5.20 3.48
CA GLU A 32 1.13 4.07 3.53
C GLU A 32 -0.30 4.55 3.60
N PHE A 33 -1.21 3.73 3.12
CA PHE A 33 -2.64 3.96 3.25
C PHE A 33 -3.37 2.63 3.35
N VAL A 34 -4.54 2.67 3.98
CA VAL A 34 -5.41 1.50 4.12
C VAL A 34 -6.60 1.66 3.19
N ALA A 35 -6.92 0.62 2.46
CA ALA A 35 -8.08 0.57 1.60
C ALA A 35 -8.91 -0.65 1.93
N GLU A 36 -10.22 -0.50 1.88
CA GLU A 36 -11.18 -1.56 2.14
C GLU A 36 -11.87 -1.95 0.83
N GLU A 37 -11.90 -3.25 0.57
CA GLU A 37 -12.56 -3.79 -0.60
C GLU A 37 -14.06 -3.49 -0.55
N ILE A 38 -14.59 -2.94 -1.65
CA ILE A 38 -16.03 -2.67 -1.74
C ILE A 38 -16.73 -3.95 -2.16
N ALA A 39 -17.37 -4.60 -1.18
CA ALA A 39 -18.07 -5.86 -1.39
C ALA A 39 -19.27 -5.95 -0.46
N GLU A 40 -20.30 -6.64 -0.92
CA GLU A 40 -21.51 -6.86 -0.12
C GLU A 40 -21.31 -8.01 0.86
N VAL A 41 -20.37 -7.82 1.80
CA VAL A 41 -20.06 -8.80 2.83
C VAL A 41 -19.98 -8.11 4.18
N GLN A 42 -20.20 -8.88 5.23
CA GLN A 42 -20.20 -8.35 6.60
C GLN A 42 -18.82 -7.84 7.02
N TYR A 43 -17.75 -8.51 6.57
CA TYR A 43 -16.39 -8.16 6.92
C TYR A 43 -15.53 -8.05 5.64
N PRO A 44 -15.57 -6.89 4.98
CA PRO A 44 -14.75 -6.70 3.78
C PRO A 44 -13.26 -6.79 4.09
N ASN A 45 -12.48 -7.27 3.13
CA ASN A 45 -11.04 -7.35 3.27
C ASN A 45 -10.42 -5.96 3.24
N GLN A 46 -9.43 -5.76 4.10
CA GLN A 46 -8.64 -4.53 4.12
C GLN A 46 -7.23 -4.82 3.63
N VAL A 47 -6.64 -3.85 2.97
CA VAL A 47 -5.29 -3.94 2.41
C VAL A 47 -4.49 -2.74 2.88
N LEU A 48 -3.30 -2.99 3.40
CA LEU A 48 -2.33 -1.93 3.70
C LEU A 48 -1.42 -1.79 2.49
N LEU A 49 -1.39 -0.61 1.89
CA LEU A 49 -0.65 -0.35 0.67
C LEU A 49 0.47 0.65 0.94
N ARG A 50 1.58 0.47 0.24
CA ARG A 50 2.75 1.31 0.36
C ARG A 50 3.05 2.01 -0.95
N LEU A 51 3.33 3.29 -0.87
CA LEU A 51 3.79 4.13 -1.98
C LEU A 51 5.22 4.53 -1.68
N SER A 52 6.12 4.34 -2.64
CA SER A 52 7.54 4.65 -2.47
C SER A 52 8.03 5.55 -3.59
N GLY A 53 8.96 6.45 -3.26
CA GLY A 53 9.58 7.33 -4.24
C GLY A 53 8.55 8.20 -4.94
N ASP A 54 8.60 8.24 -6.25
CA ASP A 54 7.69 9.06 -7.05
C ASP A 54 6.23 8.62 -6.95
N ASN A 55 5.98 7.36 -6.56
CA ASN A 55 4.62 6.85 -6.42
C ASN A 55 3.88 7.45 -5.23
N VAL A 56 4.57 8.10 -4.30
CA VAL A 56 3.93 8.82 -3.19
C VAL A 56 2.93 9.85 -3.72
N LYS A 57 3.16 10.39 -4.90
CA LYS A 57 2.27 11.38 -5.54
C LYS A 57 0.95 10.78 -6.01
N LEU A 58 0.86 9.46 -6.15
CA LEU A 58 -0.35 8.81 -6.65
C LEU A 58 -1.55 9.04 -5.74
N ILE A 59 -1.32 9.27 -4.46
CA ILE A 59 -2.39 9.50 -3.48
C ILE A 59 -2.80 10.98 -3.40
N ASP A 60 -2.09 11.88 -4.08
CA ASP A 60 -2.43 13.29 -4.10
C ASP A 60 -3.81 13.49 -4.74
N GLY A 61 -4.67 14.26 -4.07
CA GLY A 61 -6.05 14.45 -4.51
C GLY A 61 -7.02 13.35 -4.09
N VAL A 62 -6.53 12.30 -3.45
CA VAL A 62 -7.37 11.23 -2.90
C VAL A 62 -7.60 11.50 -1.42
N ASN A 63 -8.85 11.41 -0.99
CA ASN A 63 -9.25 11.64 0.39
C ASN A 63 -9.82 10.38 0.99
N VAL A 64 -9.79 10.30 2.32
CA VAL A 64 -10.47 9.23 3.06
C VAL A 64 -11.95 9.22 2.67
N GLY A 65 -12.46 8.06 2.33
CA GLY A 65 -13.82 7.88 1.85
C GLY A 65 -13.96 7.79 0.34
N ASP A 66 -12.91 8.14 -0.40
CA ASP A 66 -12.92 8.06 -1.86
C ASP A 66 -12.88 6.61 -2.35
N THR A 67 -13.55 6.37 -3.45
CA THR A 67 -13.52 5.09 -4.15
C THR A 67 -12.44 5.13 -5.22
N VAL A 68 -11.56 4.13 -5.22
CA VAL A 68 -10.42 4.08 -6.13
C VAL A 68 -10.27 2.70 -6.75
N ASP A 69 -9.64 2.69 -7.92
CA ASP A 69 -9.13 1.49 -8.57
C ASP A 69 -7.63 1.45 -8.28
N LEU A 70 -7.14 0.32 -7.78
CA LEU A 70 -5.75 0.18 -7.35
C LEU A 70 -5.03 -0.88 -8.16
N GLY A 71 -3.78 -0.57 -8.53
CA GLY A 71 -2.84 -1.56 -9.02
C GLY A 71 -1.71 -1.71 -8.02
N PHE A 72 -1.47 -2.92 -7.54
CA PHE A 72 -0.40 -3.17 -6.58
C PHE A 72 0.13 -4.59 -6.73
N ASN A 73 1.37 -4.76 -6.28
CA ASN A 73 2.04 -6.05 -6.24
C ASN A 73 2.24 -6.46 -4.79
N SER A 74 1.89 -7.70 -4.49
CA SER A 74 2.11 -8.28 -3.16
C SER A 74 3.41 -9.06 -3.16
N ARG A 75 4.23 -8.84 -2.14
CA ARG A 75 5.51 -9.51 -1.96
C ARG A 75 5.69 -9.92 -0.53
N VAL A 76 6.22 -11.12 -0.32
CA VAL A 76 6.58 -11.60 1.01
C VAL A 76 8.09 -11.49 1.18
N ARG A 77 8.51 -10.84 2.28
CA ARG A 77 9.90 -10.83 2.71
C ARG A 77 10.08 -11.80 3.83
N SER A 78 11.09 -12.64 3.73
CA SER A 78 11.45 -13.57 4.78
C SER A 78 12.80 -13.17 5.35
N TYR A 79 12.92 -13.15 6.67
CA TYR A 79 14.18 -12.82 7.34
C TYR A 79 14.34 -13.67 8.59
N GLN A 80 15.59 -13.87 8.99
CA GLN A 80 15.91 -14.63 10.17
C GLN A 80 16.25 -13.68 11.32
N THR A 81 15.61 -13.89 12.47
CA THR A 81 15.89 -13.12 13.66
C THR A 81 17.16 -13.63 14.34
N ARG A 82 17.66 -12.90 15.34
CA ARG A 82 18.88 -13.26 16.08
C ARG A 82 18.74 -14.60 16.81
N ASP A 83 17.53 -14.95 17.22
CA ASP A 83 17.25 -16.20 17.92
C ASP A 83 16.97 -17.39 16.99
N GLY A 84 17.16 -17.19 15.69
CA GLY A 84 17.03 -18.26 14.70
C GLY A 84 15.62 -18.46 14.14
N ARG A 85 14.67 -17.61 14.48
CA ARG A 85 13.31 -17.72 13.97
C ARG A 85 13.22 -17.14 12.56
N MET A 86 12.44 -17.82 11.71
CA MET A 86 12.09 -17.26 10.41
C MET A 86 10.83 -16.40 10.56
N MET A 87 10.93 -15.16 10.12
CA MET A 87 9.82 -14.22 10.13
C MET A 87 9.45 -13.87 8.70
N HIS A 88 8.17 -13.63 8.49
CA HIS A 88 7.64 -13.24 7.19
C HIS A 88 6.85 -11.95 7.34
N SER A 89 7.06 -11.03 6.41
CA SER A 89 6.23 -9.83 6.33
C SER A 89 5.73 -9.67 4.91
N GLN A 90 4.50 -9.17 4.79
CA GLN A 90 3.90 -8.92 3.48
C GLN A 90 3.92 -7.43 3.17
N GLU A 91 4.37 -7.10 1.95
CA GLU A 91 4.34 -5.74 1.43
C GLU A 91 3.45 -5.70 0.20
N ASN A 92 2.58 -4.70 0.15
CA ASN A 92 1.76 -4.44 -1.03
C ASN A 92 2.22 -3.09 -1.60
N ASN A 93 2.99 -3.14 -2.68
CA ASN A 93 3.54 -1.94 -3.32
C ASN A 93 2.58 -1.45 -4.39
N CYS A 94 2.00 -0.29 -4.16
CA CYS A 94 1.02 0.31 -5.05
C CYS A 94 1.72 1.12 -6.15
N TRP A 95 1.33 0.89 -7.39
CA TRP A 95 1.90 1.56 -8.56
C TRP A 95 0.85 2.31 -9.39
N LYS A 96 -0.42 2.16 -9.04
CA LYS A 96 -1.52 2.82 -9.75
C LYS A 96 -2.67 3.12 -8.80
N ILE A 97 -3.17 4.34 -8.85
CA ILE A 97 -4.40 4.73 -8.16
C ILE A 97 -5.23 5.56 -9.14
N THR A 98 -6.44 5.10 -9.42
CA THR A 98 -7.38 5.83 -10.26
C THR A 98 -8.62 6.14 -9.45
N LYS A 99 -8.85 7.43 -9.21
CA LYS A 99 -10.03 7.88 -8.47
C LYS A 99 -11.29 7.74 -9.34
N LYS A 100 -12.31 7.23 -8.72
CA LYS A 100 -13.60 7.05 -9.35
C LYS A 100 -14.50 8.28 -9.20
#